data_637c5f94a0e5dd8f0d1c3b9676ccb267
#
_entry.id   637c5f94a0e5dd8f0d1c3b9676ccb267
#
_cell.length_a   1.000
_cell.length_b   1.000
_cell.length_c   1.000
_cell.angle_alpha   90.00
_cell.angle_beta   90.00
_cell.angle_gamma   90.00
#
_symmetry.space_group_name_H-M   'P 1'
#
loop_
_entity.id
_entity.type
_entity.pdbx_description
1 polymer ?
#
loop_
_entity_poly.entity_id
_entity_poly.type
_entity_poly.pdbx_seq_one_letter_code
_entity_poly.pdbx_strand_id
1 'polypeptide(L)'
;VCPSGIASNLEEAESVGASISSYPCIIRPAFTLGGSGGGIAYNPEEFSAICKTGLDASPVSQILIEKSLLGWKEFELEVMRDLADNVVIVCSIENLDPMGVHTGDSITVAPAQTLTDREYQRLRDQSIAIIREIGVATGGSNIQFAINPADGEVVVIEMNPRVSRSS
;
A
#
# COMPACT_ATOMS: atom_id res chain seq x y z
N VAL A 1 1.75 4.74 6.07
CA VAL A 1 2.39 3.55 5.49
C VAL A 1 1.76 2.32 6.12
N CYS A 2 1.67 1.23 5.37
CA CYS A 2 1.12 -0.03 5.88
C CYS A 2 1.96 -0.56 7.06
N PRO A 3 1.35 -1.00 8.16
CA PRO A 3 2.05 -1.68 9.23
C PRO A 3 2.80 -2.90 8.70
N SER A 4 4.11 -2.94 8.93
CA SER A 4 4.99 -3.99 8.40
C SER A 4 6.24 -4.16 9.24
N GLY A 5 6.94 -5.29 9.06
CA GLY A 5 8.23 -5.54 9.68
C GLY A 5 9.00 -6.63 8.96
N ILE A 6 10.32 -6.60 9.12
CA ILE A 6 11.23 -7.61 8.59
C ILE A 6 11.56 -8.59 9.70
N ALA A 7 11.62 -9.88 9.38
CA ALA A 7 12.03 -10.94 10.27
C ALA A 7 13.07 -11.86 9.61
N SER A 8 14.07 -12.28 10.37
CA SER A 8 15.13 -13.19 9.94
C SER A 8 15.04 -14.57 10.60
N ASN A 9 14.08 -14.75 11.49
CA ASN A 9 13.76 -16.02 12.15
C ASN A 9 12.29 -16.02 12.60
N LEU A 10 11.82 -17.16 13.05
CA LEU A 10 10.41 -17.34 13.41
C LEU A 10 10.01 -16.52 14.66
N GLU A 11 10.89 -16.37 15.63
CA GLU A 11 10.64 -15.57 16.85
C GLU A 11 10.45 -14.09 16.53
N GLU A 12 11.29 -13.54 15.66
CA GLU A 12 11.11 -12.18 15.13
C GLU A 12 9.80 -12.05 14.34
N ALA A 13 9.48 -13.05 13.51
CA ALA A 13 8.25 -13.06 12.75
C ALA A 13 7.01 -13.03 13.66
N GLU A 14 6.98 -13.81 14.71
CA GLU A 14 5.89 -13.79 15.71
C GLU A 14 5.78 -12.44 16.43
N SER A 15 6.91 -11.82 16.76
CA SER A 15 6.94 -10.46 17.34
C SER A 15 6.36 -9.42 16.39
N VAL A 16 6.75 -9.47 15.11
CA VAL A 16 6.20 -8.57 14.07
C VAL A 16 4.70 -8.82 13.88
N GLY A 17 4.28 -10.10 13.77
CA GLY A 17 2.87 -10.47 13.66
C GLY A 17 2.03 -9.95 14.83
N ALA A 18 2.55 -10.05 16.05
CA ALA A 18 1.90 -9.51 17.24
C ALA A 18 1.78 -7.97 17.21
N SER A 19 2.77 -7.26 16.65
CA SER A 19 2.73 -5.80 16.51
C SER A 19 1.73 -5.33 15.46
N ILE A 20 1.56 -6.08 14.38
CA ILE A 20 0.54 -5.82 13.34
C ILE A 20 -0.86 -6.09 13.90
N SER A 21 -0.99 -7.09 14.78
CA SER A 21 -2.20 -7.49 15.54
C SER A 21 -3.49 -7.62 14.70
N SER A 22 -3.39 -7.93 13.42
CA SER A 22 -4.54 -8.11 12.53
C SER A 22 -4.25 -9.13 11.43
N TYR A 23 -5.24 -9.93 11.12
CA TYR A 23 -5.25 -10.81 9.96
C TYR A 23 -6.23 -10.28 8.90
N PRO A 24 -6.01 -10.59 7.61
CA PRO A 24 -4.89 -11.34 7.06
C PRO A 24 -3.57 -10.57 7.05
N CYS A 25 -2.44 -11.30 7.07
CA CYS A 25 -1.08 -10.79 6.88
C CYS A 25 -0.51 -11.31 5.56
N ILE A 26 0.28 -10.47 4.88
CA ILE A 26 1.05 -10.87 3.70
C ILE A 26 2.48 -11.16 4.14
N ILE A 27 3.03 -12.28 3.72
CA ILE A 27 4.41 -12.69 3.95
C ILE A 27 5.13 -12.76 2.61
N ARG A 28 6.24 -12.05 2.48
CA ARG A 28 7.04 -11.98 1.26
C ARG A 28 8.50 -12.32 1.58
N PRO A 29 9.04 -13.44 1.07
CA PRO A 29 10.46 -13.74 1.18
C PRO A 29 11.30 -12.70 0.42
N ALA A 30 12.41 -12.29 1.03
CA ALA A 30 13.36 -11.39 0.38
C ALA A 30 14.11 -12.11 -0.76
N PHE A 31 14.34 -11.40 -1.86
CA PHE A 31 15.12 -11.85 -3.01
C PHE A 31 14.62 -13.13 -3.70
N THR A 32 13.33 -13.41 -3.65
CA THR A 32 12.72 -14.50 -4.43
C THR A 32 12.10 -13.99 -5.72
N LEU A 33 12.04 -14.84 -6.75
CA LEU A 33 11.39 -14.52 -8.01
C LEU A 33 9.96 -15.06 -8.03
N GLY A 34 9.04 -14.27 -8.60
CA GLY A 34 7.66 -14.71 -8.85
C GLY A 34 6.84 -15.01 -7.59
N GLY A 35 7.22 -14.45 -6.41
CA GLY A 35 6.49 -14.66 -5.17
C GLY A 35 6.66 -16.03 -4.53
N SER A 36 7.65 -16.81 -4.95
CA SER A 36 7.92 -18.15 -4.41
C SER A 36 8.15 -18.12 -2.89
N GLY A 37 7.47 -19.00 -2.15
CA GLY A 37 7.58 -19.10 -0.70
C GLY A 37 6.82 -18.05 0.10
N GLY A 38 6.17 -17.09 -0.56
CA GLY A 38 5.29 -16.12 0.07
C GLY A 38 3.84 -16.57 0.10
N GLY A 39 2.99 -15.83 0.83
CA GLY A 39 1.58 -16.14 0.93
C GLY A 39 0.81 -15.13 1.78
N ILE A 40 -0.49 -15.39 1.90
CA ILE A 40 -1.39 -14.65 2.77
C ILE A 40 -1.82 -15.58 3.90
N ALA A 41 -1.59 -15.16 5.13
CA ALA A 41 -2.00 -15.86 6.33
C ALA A 41 -3.30 -15.25 6.87
N TYR A 42 -4.31 -16.08 7.08
CA TYR A 42 -5.61 -15.67 7.61
C TYR A 42 -5.77 -15.96 9.11
N ASN A 43 -4.87 -16.74 9.68
CA ASN A 43 -4.86 -17.12 11.09
C ASN A 43 -3.42 -17.40 11.57
N PRO A 44 -3.20 -17.57 12.91
CA PRO A 44 -1.87 -17.79 13.46
C PRO A 44 -1.17 -19.05 12.96
N GLU A 45 -1.92 -20.13 12.72
CA GLU A 45 -1.40 -21.40 12.27
C GLU A 45 -0.82 -21.30 10.86
N GLU A 46 -1.59 -20.67 9.94
CA GLU A 46 -1.12 -20.38 8.58
C GLU A 46 0.06 -19.40 8.60
N PHE A 47 0.04 -18.40 9.49
CA PHE A 47 1.10 -17.43 9.64
C PHE A 47 2.44 -18.11 9.94
N SER A 48 2.50 -18.95 10.97
CA SER A 48 3.72 -19.69 11.34
C SER A 48 4.22 -20.59 10.21
N ALA A 49 3.31 -21.30 9.52
CA ALA A 49 3.66 -22.18 8.42
C ALA A 49 4.25 -21.42 7.22
N ILE A 50 3.62 -20.30 6.82
CA ILE A 50 4.07 -19.50 5.68
C ILE A 50 5.37 -18.77 6.02
N CYS A 51 5.54 -18.24 7.25
CA CYS A 51 6.78 -17.62 7.69
C CYS A 51 7.96 -18.60 7.61
N LYS A 52 7.77 -19.83 8.08
CA LYS A 52 8.80 -20.87 7.98
C LYS A 52 9.18 -21.18 6.53
N THR A 53 8.18 -21.39 5.68
CA THR A 53 8.41 -21.63 4.24
C THR A 53 9.10 -20.45 3.57
N GLY A 54 8.72 -19.21 3.93
CA GLY A 54 9.32 -18.00 3.40
C GLY A 54 10.77 -17.80 3.82
N LEU A 55 11.09 -18.04 5.07
CA LEU A 55 12.47 -18.01 5.60
C LEU A 55 13.37 -19.04 4.89
N ASP A 56 12.86 -20.25 4.67
CA ASP A 56 13.58 -21.32 3.96
C ASP A 56 13.76 -20.98 2.47
N ALA A 57 12.79 -20.31 1.84
CA ALA A 57 12.85 -19.94 0.43
C ALA A 57 13.76 -18.73 0.16
N SER A 58 13.93 -17.85 1.14
CA SER A 58 14.78 -16.65 1.00
C SER A 58 16.26 -17.01 1.06
N PRO A 59 17.09 -16.63 0.05
CA PRO A 59 18.52 -16.89 0.06
C PRO A 59 19.28 -16.17 1.17
N VAL A 60 18.65 -15.18 1.82
CA VAL A 60 19.20 -14.42 2.95
C VAL A 60 18.42 -14.70 4.26
N SER A 61 17.53 -15.69 4.25
CA SER A 61 16.66 -16.04 5.38
C SER A 61 15.94 -14.82 5.96
N GLN A 62 15.35 -14.00 5.10
CA GLN A 62 14.55 -12.83 5.49
C GLN A 62 13.18 -12.84 4.86
N ILE A 63 12.19 -12.42 5.62
CA ILE A 63 10.81 -12.21 5.16
C ILE A 63 10.36 -10.80 5.56
N LEU A 64 9.55 -10.20 4.70
CA LEU A 64 8.75 -9.01 5.01
C LEU A 64 7.35 -9.47 5.36
N ILE A 65 6.83 -9.00 6.48
CA ILE A 65 5.47 -9.25 6.96
C ILE A 65 4.71 -7.93 6.93
N GLU A 66 3.55 -7.91 6.31
CA GLU A 66 2.73 -6.71 6.14
C GLU A 66 1.27 -7.00 6.48
N LYS A 67 0.57 -6.00 7.04
CA LYS A 67 -0.90 -6.03 7.13
C LYS A 67 -1.48 -6.15 5.73
N SER A 68 -2.38 -7.10 5.51
CA SER A 68 -3.06 -7.21 4.22
C SER A 68 -4.12 -6.11 4.08
N LEU A 69 -4.13 -5.48 2.91
CA LEU A 69 -5.15 -4.51 2.51
C LEU A 69 -6.15 -5.10 1.52
N LEU A 70 -6.22 -6.43 1.44
CA LEU A 70 -7.14 -7.12 0.54
C LEU A 70 -8.59 -6.68 0.80
N GLY A 71 -9.32 -6.34 -0.25
CA GLY A 71 -10.69 -5.86 -0.14
C GLY A 71 -10.86 -4.38 0.25
N TRP A 72 -9.76 -3.66 0.52
CA TRP A 72 -9.83 -2.21 0.74
C TRP A 72 -10.09 -1.50 -0.59
N LYS A 73 -10.67 -0.30 -0.51
CA LYS A 73 -10.84 0.58 -1.67
C LYS A 73 -9.52 1.23 -2.04
N GLU A 74 -9.22 1.31 -3.33
CA GLU A 74 -8.01 1.95 -3.84
C GLU A 74 -8.35 3.28 -4.51
N PHE A 75 -7.61 4.32 -4.13
CA PHE A 75 -7.70 5.65 -4.70
C PHE A 75 -6.33 6.18 -5.08
N GLU A 76 -6.29 6.98 -6.13
CA GLU A 76 -5.09 7.66 -6.57
C GLU A 76 -5.36 9.16 -6.67
N LEU A 77 -4.39 9.97 -6.26
CA LEU A 77 -4.40 11.41 -6.52
C LEU A 77 -3.23 11.79 -7.44
N GLU A 78 -3.57 12.48 -8.52
CA GLU A 78 -2.57 13.14 -9.37
C GLU A 78 -2.28 14.51 -8.79
N VAL A 79 -1.03 14.75 -8.43
CA VAL A 79 -0.57 15.94 -7.72
C VAL A 79 0.52 16.63 -8.52
N MET A 80 0.43 17.93 -8.66
CA MET A 80 1.49 18.75 -9.25
C MET A 80 2.02 19.74 -8.23
N ARG A 81 3.34 19.94 -8.21
CA ARG A 81 4.02 20.95 -7.40
C ARG A 81 5.01 21.72 -8.25
N ASP A 82 5.12 23.03 -8.00
CA ASP A 82 6.13 23.89 -8.62
C ASP A 82 7.23 24.31 -7.63
N LEU A 83 8.25 25.00 -8.15
CA LEU A 83 9.37 25.49 -7.35
C LEU A 83 8.97 26.59 -6.33
N ALA A 84 7.81 27.20 -6.49
CA ALA A 84 7.27 28.20 -5.57
C ALA A 84 6.38 27.57 -4.47
N ASP A 85 6.38 26.23 -4.38
CA ASP A 85 5.57 25.43 -3.44
C ASP A 85 4.05 25.55 -3.66
N ASN A 86 3.62 25.92 -4.87
CA ASN A 86 2.21 25.78 -5.22
C ASN A 86 1.92 24.31 -5.50
N VAL A 87 0.91 23.77 -4.82
CA VAL A 87 0.49 22.36 -4.96
C VAL A 87 -0.95 22.30 -5.44
N VAL A 88 -1.17 21.52 -6.49
CA VAL A 88 -2.51 21.31 -7.08
C VAL A 88 -2.80 19.81 -7.13
N ILE A 89 -3.98 19.42 -6.67
CA ILE A 89 -4.55 18.09 -6.96
C ILE A 89 -5.24 18.21 -8.32
N VAL A 90 -4.66 17.57 -9.33
CA VAL A 90 -5.14 17.66 -10.72
C VAL A 90 -6.40 16.81 -10.90
N CYS A 91 -6.37 15.59 -10.42
CA CYS A 91 -7.55 14.73 -10.40
C CYS A 91 -7.47 13.67 -9.29
N SER A 92 -8.63 13.10 -8.97
CA SER A 92 -8.78 11.92 -8.13
C SER A 92 -9.26 10.76 -8.99
N ILE A 93 -8.68 9.59 -8.77
CA ILE A 93 -8.98 8.36 -9.50
C ILE A 93 -9.41 7.31 -8.48
N GLU A 94 -10.39 6.51 -8.83
CA GLU A 94 -10.88 5.38 -8.04
C GLU A 94 -10.76 4.10 -8.86
N ASN A 95 -10.16 3.07 -8.28
CA ASN A 95 -10.25 1.71 -8.78
C ASN A 95 -11.55 1.08 -8.26
N LEU A 96 -12.44 0.69 -9.18
CA LEU A 96 -13.73 0.08 -8.81
C LEU A 96 -13.55 -1.33 -8.25
N ASP A 97 -12.50 -2.02 -8.66
CA ASP A 97 -12.13 -3.30 -8.10
C ASP A 97 -11.37 -3.11 -6.76
N PRO A 98 -11.64 -3.96 -5.76
CA PRO A 98 -10.97 -3.83 -4.48
C PRO A 98 -9.47 -4.18 -4.58
N MET A 99 -8.69 -3.71 -3.61
CA MET A 99 -7.27 -4.08 -3.48
C MET A 99 -7.06 -5.59 -3.59
N GLY A 100 -6.05 -5.98 -4.38
CA GLY A 100 -5.74 -7.37 -4.72
C GLY A 100 -6.01 -7.73 -6.17
N VAL A 101 -6.80 -6.94 -6.89
CA VAL A 101 -6.88 -6.98 -8.36
C VAL A 101 -5.75 -6.12 -8.91
N HIS A 102 -5.03 -6.64 -9.93
CA HIS A 102 -3.92 -5.89 -10.52
C HIS A 102 -4.44 -4.61 -11.19
N THR A 103 -3.78 -3.47 -10.94
CA THR A 103 -4.22 -2.14 -11.44
C THR A 103 -4.39 -2.09 -12.97
N GLY A 104 -3.64 -2.89 -13.72
CA GLY A 104 -3.77 -3.00 -15.19
C GLY A 104 -5.04 -3.73 -15.67
N ASP A 105 -5.69 -4.49 -14.77
CA ASP A 105 -6.87 -5.30 -15.05
C ASP A 105 -8.14 -4.72 -14.38
N SER A 106 -7.99 -3.62 -13.65
CA SER A 106 -9.04 -2.96 -12.89
C SER A 106 -9.71 -1.84 -13.70
N ILE A 107 -11.00 -1.64 -13.46
CA ILE A 107 -11.74 -0.50 -14.01
C ILE A 107 -11.45 0.73 -13.14
N THR A 108 -10.93 1.78 -13.77
CA THR A 108 -10.66 3.05 -13.10
C THR A 108 -11.64 4.14 -13.53
N VAL A 109 -12.03 4.99 -12.59
CA VAL A 109 -12.95 6.12 -12.82
C VAL A 109 -12.31 7.41 -12.29
N ALA A 110 -12.35 8.44 -13.11
CA ALA A 110 -11.94 9.79 -12.73
C ALA A 110 -13.07 10.79 -13.08
N PRO A 111 -13.47 11.69 -12.16
CA PRO A 111 -13.01 11.76 -10.76
C PRO A 111 -13.55 10.60 -9.91
N ALA A 112 -12.91 10.32 -8.76
CA ALA A 112 -13.38 9.34 -7.79
C ALA A 112 -14.83 9.61 -7.40
N GLN A 113 -15.66 8.54 -7.36
CA GLN A 113 -17.12 8.65 -7.20
C GLN A 113 -17.60 8.37 -5.76
N THR A 114 -16.85 7.56 -5.01
CA THR A 114 -17.28 7.07 -3.69
C THR A 114 -16.54 7.71 -2.52
N LEU A 115 -15.66 8.69 -2.75
CA LEU A 115 -15.05 9.50 -1.70
C LEU A 115 -16.06 10.51 -1.16
N THR A 116 -16.20 10.54 0.16
CA THR A 116 -16.85 11.66 0.84
C THR A 116 -15.95 12.90 0.80
N ASP A 117 -16.51 14.09 0.93
CA ASP A 117 -15.72 15.34 1.00
C ASP A 117 -14.66 15.30 2.09
N ARG A 118 -14.98 14.70 3.24
CA ARG A 118 -14.06 14.57 4.37
C ARG A 118 -12.88 13.64 4.04
N GLU A 119 -13.14 12.52 3.41
CA GLU A 119 -12.10 11.60 2.96
C GLU A 119 -11.22 12.26 1.89
N TYR A 120 -11.83 12.90 0.90
CA TYR A 120 -11.09 13.62 -0.13
C TYR A 120 -10.16 14.68 0.47
N GLN A 121 -10.64 15.52 1.39
CA GLN A 121 -9.80 16.53 2.06
C GLN A 121 -8.65 15.89 2.84
N ARG A 122 -8.89 14.76 3.50
CA ARG A 122 -7.83 14.02 4.21
C ARG A 122 -6.77 13.50 3.25
N LEU A 123 -7.16 12.89 2.12
CA LEU A 123 -6.22 12.41 1.11
C LEU A 123 -5.44 13.57 0.48
N ARG A 124 -6.11 14.69 0.21
CA ARG A 124 -5.49 15.91 -0.30
C ARG A 124 -4.40 16.43 0.64
N ASP A 125 -4.72 16.59 1.92
CA ASP A 125 -3.77 17.11 2.92
C ASP A 125 -2.58 16.17 3.10
N GLN A 126 -2.80 14.86 3.11
CA GLN A 126 -1.74 13.85 3.12
C GLN A 126 -0.87 13.92 1.86
N SER A 127 -1.48 14.08 0.69
CA SER A 127 -0.74 14.21 -0.58
C SER A 127 0.18 15.42 -0.60
N ILE A 128 -0.30 16.56 -0.11
CA ILE A 128 0.48 17.79 0.01
C ILE A 128 1.67 17.58 0.97
N ALA A 129 1.45 16.92 2.10
CA ALA A 129 2.51 16.61 3.04
C ALA A 129 3.56 15.66 2.44
N ILE A 130 3.11 14.61 1.75
CA ILE A 130 3.99 13.60 1.13
C ILE A 130 4.86 14.23 0.05
N ILE A 131 4.28 15.01 -0.89
CA ILE A 131 5.04 15.59 -2.00
C ILE A 131 6.09 16.59 -1.51
N ARG A 132 5.81 17.28 -0.41
CA ARG A 132 6.76 18.20 0.24
C ARG A 132 7.88 17.44 0.92
N GLU A 133 7.56 16.40 1.69
CA GLU A 133 8.53 15.59 2.44
C GLU A 133 9.49 14.85 1.51
N ILE A 134 8.99 14.28 0.42
CA ILE A 134 9.82 13.63 -0.61
C ILE A 134 10.64 14.64 -1.39
N GLY A 135 10.21 15.89 -1.45
CA GLY A 135 10.95 16.97 -2.09
C GLY A 135 10.78 17.05 -3.60
N VAL A 136 9.73 16.46 -4.18
CA VAL A 136 9.39 16.65 -5.59
C VAL A 136 9.02 18.12 -5.79
N ALA A 137 9.83 18.86 -6.54
CA ALA A 137 9.71 20.30 -6.71
C ALA A 137 9.18 20.72 -8.09
N THR A 138 9.13 19.80 -9.04
CA THR A 138 8.63 20.07 -10.40
C THR A 138 7.97 18.84 -10.99
N GLY A 139 6.81 19.01 -11.63
CA GLY A 139 6.12 17.96 -12.35
C GLY A 139 5.01 17.30 -11.59
N GLY A 140 4.46 16.25 -12.21
CA GLY A 140 3.37 15.45 -11.66
C GLY A 140 3.85 14.27 -10.84
N SER A 141 3.04 13.90 -9.88
CA SER A 141 3.23 12.72 -9.04
C SER A 141 1.91 12.01 -8.84
N ASN A 142 1.94 10.70 -8.87
CA ASN A 142 0.81 9.85 -8.53
C ASN A 142 0.99 9.31 -7.12
N ILE A 143 0.00 9.51 -6.27
CA ILE A 143 0.01 9.00 -4.89
C ILE A 143 -1.17 8.05 -4.73
N GLN A 144 -0.87 6.81 -4.31
CA GLN A 144 -1.84 5.75 -4.14
C GLN A 144 -2.19 5.55 -2.67
N PHE A 145 -3.47 5.43 -2.41
CA PHE A 145 -4.06 5.25 -1.08
C PHE A 145 -4.97 4.03 -1.06
N ALA A 146 -5.00 3.35 0.09
CA ALA A 146 -6.04 2.40 0.41
C ALA A 146 -6.90 2.93 1.55
N ILE A 147 -8.21 2.74 1.46
CA ILE A 147 -9.18 3.10 2.51
C ILE A 147 -9.92 1.84 2.91
N ASN A 148 -9.90 1.55 4.22
CA ASN A 148 -10.69 0.47 4.79
C ASN A 148 -12.18 0.83 4.73
N PRO A 149 -13.03 0.07 4.02
CA PRO A 149 -14.45 0.37 3.93
C PRO A 149 -15.20 0.18 5.25
N ALA A 150 -14.61 -0.52 6.23
CA ALA A 150 -15.25 -0.80 7.50
C ALA A 150 -15.15 0.35 8.51
N ASP A 151 -14.01 1.05 8.54
CA ASP A 151 -13.71 2.07 9.57
C ASP A 151 -13.12 3.38 9.03
N GLY A 152 -12.82 3.44 7.73
CA GLY A 152 -12.22 4.60 7.08
C GLY A 152 -10.72 4.78 7.38
N GLU A 153 -10.02 3.75 7.89
CA GLU A 153 -8.56 3.79 8.02
C GLU A 153 -7.93 4.07 6.66
N VAL A 154 -6.98 5.00 6.60
CA VAL A 154 -6.26 5.36 5.36
C VAL A 154 -4.82 4.93 5.46
N VAL A 155 -4.36 4.22 4.45
CA VAL A 155 -2.96 3.81 4.28
C VAL A 155 -2.43 4.36 2.96
N VAL A 156 -1.24 4.95 2.99
CA VAL A 156 -0.49 5.32 1.79
C VAL A 156 0.23 4.09 1.28
N ILE A 157 -0.02 3.73 0.03
CA ILE A 157 0.61 2.57 -0.63
C ILE A 157 1.96 2.97 -1.19
N GLU A 158 1.97 3.90 -2.13
CA GLU A 158 3.18 4.39 -2.78
C GLU A 158 3.00 5.79 -3.34
N MET A 159 4.12 6.43 -3.66
CA MET A 159 4.17 7.66 -4.42
C MET A 159 5.13 7.48 -5.59
N ASN A 160 4.63 7.75 -6.77
CA ASN A 160 5.39 7.69 -8.01
C ASN A 160 5.63 9.11 -8.53
N PRO A 161 6.91 9.55 -8.72
CA PRO A 161 7.22 10.91 -9.21
C PRO A 161 7.03 10.98 -10.75
N ARG A 162 5.87 10.62 -11.22
CA ARG A 162 5.38 10.65 -12.58
C ARG A 162 3.86 10.69 -12.60
N VAL A 163 3.27 11.12 -13.69
CA VAL A 163 1.81 10.93 -13.91
C VAL A 163 1.47 9.46 -14.07
N SER A 164 0.29 9.06 -13.64
CA SER A 164 -0.17 7.67 -13.79
C SER A 164 -0.52 7.37 -15.24
N ARG A 165 -0.66 6.08 -15.56
CA ARG A 165 -1.16 5.65 -16.86
C ARG A 165 -2.68 5.78 -16.97
N SER A 166 -3.35 6.01 -15.85
CA SER A 166 -4.80 6.16 -15.73
C SER A 166 -5.27 7.61 -15.87
N SER A 167 -4.33 8.57 -15.96
CA SER A 167 -4.61 10.01 -16.10
C SER A 167 -4.57 10.47 -17.54
#